data_b3c2bfd9c1f30625bc8dce8ee77188ad
#
_entry.id   b3c2bfd9c1f30625bc8dce8ee77188ad
#
_cell.length_a   1.000
_cell.length_b   1.000
_cell.length_c   1.000
_cell.angle_alpha   90.00
_cell.angle_beta   90.00
_cell.angle_gamma   90.00
#
_symmetry.space_group_name_H-M   'P 1'
#
loop_
_entity.id
_entity.type
_entity.pdbx_description
1 polymer ?
#
loop_
_entity_poly.entity_id
_entity_poly.type
_entity_poly.pdbx_seq_one_letter_code
_entity_poly.pdbx_strand_id
1 'polypeptide(L)'
;MKILIIENEVYLAQSIATKLSELGHVCEMCTSTKDAIKSTNYDVVLLSTNINGQDFSPVIETFKKAIIILMVSYISNDTVSKPLSAGAKDYILKPFMIEELIRKIDHYQDYEKLKKRNEAYEKYLAHSFSTVASEFDHDNIELPIFISSSFQKYADAFAFEHANKKNLPIHFVTLTSPKAMSEIEALPQNCIIYIIDFQTIKKSDRKAFFEKIASKQAIVASSDKIEDIEYKVLEIKSENNVFDQGDILPIEDYVKFIVLNYQNKFPDTELSKKLGISRKSLWEKRKKYDIIKKK
;
A
#
# COMPACT_ATOMS: atom_id res chain seq x y z
N MET A 1 16.34 19.71 -2.28
CA MET A 1 15.32 20.05 -1.25
C MET A 1 15.47 21.50 -0.83
N LYS A 2 14.40 22.10 -0.32
CA LYS A 2 14.44 23.41 0.32
C LYS A 2 14.48 23.21 1.84
N ILE A 3 15.53 23.69 2.49
CA ILE A 3 15.83 23.43 3.91
C ILE A 3 15.85 24.76 4.67
N LEU A 4 15.09 24.84 5.75
CA LEU A 4 15.12 25.97 6.68
C LEU A 4 15.96 25.61 7.90
N ILE A 5 16.91 26.45 8.25
CA ILE A 5 17.77 26.30 9.42
C ILE A 5 17.44 27.43 10.40
N ILE A 6 16.88 27.08 11.54
CA ILE A 6 16.52 28.01 12.61
C ILE A 6 17.48 27.80 13.76
N GLU A 7 18.49 28.64 13.82
CA GLU A 7 19.62 28.50 14.74
C GLU A 7 20.20 29.90 15.08
N ASN A 8 20.44 30.14 16.35
CA ASN A 8 21.04 31.40 16.82
C ASN A 8 22.58 31.40 16.79
N GLU A 9 23.20 30.21 16.75
CA GLU A 9 24.64 30.09 16.57
C GLU A 9 25.00 30.21 15.08
N VAL A 10 25.35 31.41 14.64
CA VAL A 10 25.58 31.76 13.23
C VAL A 10 26.62 30.85 12.56
N TYR A 11 27.72 30.54 13.24
CA TYR A 11 28.77 29.65 12.68
C TYR A 11 28.26 28.22 12.46
N LEU A 12 27.47 27.70 13.37
CA LEU A 12 26.86 26.37 13.22
C LEU A 12 25.88 26.36 12.05
N ALA A 13 24.99 27.37 11.98
CA ALA A 13 24.03 27.53 10.91
C ALA A 13 24.70 27.59 9.52
N GLN A 14 25.78 28.39 9.40
CA GLN A 14 26.57 28.54 8.18
C GLN A 14 27.25 27.22 7.79
N SER A 15 27.87 26.53 8.75
CA SER A 15 28.53 25.25 8.51
C SER A 15 27.56 24.20 7.99
N ILE A 16 26.38 24.11 8.59
CA ILE A 16 25.30 23.21 8.13
C ILE A 16 24.84 23.62 6.73
N ALA A 17 24.55 24.91 6.51
CA ALA A 17 24.07 25.40 5.22
C ALA A 17 25.07 25.17 4.10
N THR A 18 26.36 25.41 4.34
CA THR A 18 27.43 25.16 3.36
C THR A 18 27.46 23.69 2.96
N LYS A 19 27.48 22.79 3.95
CA LYS A 19 27.56 21.35 3.70
C LYS A 19 26.36 20.82 2.95
N LEU A 20 25.15 21.25 3.31
CA LEU A 20 23.91 20.89 2.63
C LEU A 20 23.84 21.48 1.21
N SER A 21 24.38 22.70 1.00
CA SER A 21 24.44 23.31 -0.34
C SER A 21 25.43 22.59 -1.26
N GLU A 22 26.55 22.08 -0.75
CA GLU A 22 27.47 21.22 -1.48
C GLU A 22 26.77 19.93 -2.01
N LEU A 23 25.76 19.46 -1.29
CA LEU A 23 24.92 18.32 -1.68
C LEU A 23 23.75 18.71 -2.62
N GLY A 24 23.70 19.97 -3.07
CA GLY A 24 22.68 20.46 -4.00
C GLY A 24 21.35 20.86 -3.35
N HIS A 25 21.31 21.11 -2.05
CA HIS A 25 20.12 21.61 -1.35
C HIS A 25 20.10 23.14 -1.33
N VAL A 26 18.91 23.71 -1.28
CA VAL A 26 18.70 25.16 -1.11
C VAL A 26 18.43 25.43 0.36
N CYS A 27 19.32 26.17 1.01
CA CYS A 27 19.25 26.44 2.45
C CYS A 27 18.89 27.91 2.71
N GLU A 28 17.93 28.12 3.59
CA GLU A 28 17.62 29.42 4.17
C GLU A 28 17.89 29.36 5.67
N MET A 29 18.47 30.43 6.19
CA MET A 29 18.82 30.52 7.62
C MET A 29 18.06 31.68 8.28
N CYS A 30 17.58 31.47 9.49
CA CYS A 30 17.02 32.51 10.32
C CYS A 30 17.36 32.27 11.80
N THR A 31 17.35 33.36 12.57
CA THR A 31 17.65 33.35 14.02
C THR A 31 16.41 33.59 14.89
N SER A 32 15.23 33.67 14.23
CA SER A 32 13.98 34.02 14.92
C SER A 32 12.86 33.02 14.48
N THR A 33 12.11 32.53 15.45
CA THR A 33 10.93 31.72 15.20
C THR A 33 9.83 32.48 14.46
N LYS A 34 9.71 33.79 14.72
CA LYS A 34 8.72 34.66 14.06
C LYS A 34 9.01 34.85 12.57
N ASP A 35 10.29 34.95 12.21
CA ASP A 35 10.68 35.09 10.79
C ASP A 35 10.57 33.78 10.05
N ALA A 36 10.83 32.67 10.72
CA ALA A 36 10.72 31.33 10.19
C ALA A 36 9.30 31.03 9.63
N ILE A 37 8.26 31.47 10.34
CA ILE A 37 6.85 31.16 9.98
C ILE A 37 6.31 32.01 8.82
N LYS A 38 7.04 32.99 8.31
CA LYS A 38 6.60 33.84 7.18
C LYS A 38 6.58 33.10 5.85
N SER A 39 7.35 32.03 5.69
CA SER A 39 7.38 31.17 4.51
C SER A 39 7.11 29.74 4.90
N THR A 40 6.24 29.03 4.20
CA THR A 40 5.74 27.71 4.61
C THR A 40 6.16 26.57 3.68
N ASN A 41 6.99 26.83 2.69
CA ASN A 41 7.32 25.84 1.65
C ASN A 41 8.75 25.28 1.82
N TYR A 42 8.96 24.47 2.86
CA TYR A 42 10.21 23.75 3.11
C TYR A 42 9.98 22.25 3.20
N ASP A 43 10.95 21.48 2.68
CA ASP A 43 10.97 20.04 2.78
C ASP A 43 11.49 19.57 4.15
N VAL A 44 12.49 20.31 4.67
CA VAL A 44 13.16 20.02 5.95
C VAL A 44 13.27 21.29 6.76
N VAL A 45 13.06 21.18 8.06
CA VAL A 45 13.26 22.26 9.05
C VAL A 45 14.22 21.75 10.12
N LEU A 46 15.37 22.38 10.23
CA LEU A 46 16.33 22.18 11.31
C LEU A 46 16.07 23.23 12.38
N LEU A 47 15.57 22.82 13.55
CA LEU A 47 15.05 23.69 14.57
C LEU A 47 15.86 23.57 15.86
N SER A 48 16.57 24.62 16.20
CA SER A 48 17.18 24.72 17.53
C SER A 48 16.12 24.92 18.63
N THR A 49 16.21 24.17 19.71
CA THR A 49 15.31 24.33 20.86
C THR A 49 15.78 25.43 21.83
N ASN A 50 16.94 26.05 21.57
CA ASN A 50 17.47 27.16 22.34
C ASN A 50 17.62 28.41 21.45
N ILE A 51 16.49 29.11 21.21
CA ILE A 51 16.44 30.29 20.33
C ILE A 51 16.14 31.51 21.23
N ASN A 52 17.15 32.05 21.87
CA ASN A 52 17.06 33.34 22.62
C ASN A 52 15.77 33.51 23.45
N GLY A 53 15.33 32.45 24.16
CA GLY A 53 14.12 32.50 24.99
C GLY A 53 12.79 32.54 24.21
N GLN A 54 12.81 32.33 22.88
CA GLN A 54 11.59 32.27 22.08
C GLN A 54 10.94 30.90 22.15
N ASP A 55 9.61 30.87 22.13
CA ASP A 55 8.86 29.63 21.97
C ASP A 55 9.01 29.11 20.53
N PHE A 56 9.43 27.89 20.40
CA PHE A 56 9.59 27.20 19.12
C PHE A 56 8.38 26.29 18.74
N SER A 57 7.41 26.12 19.65
CA SER A 57 6.22 25.30 19.40
C SER A 57 5.42 25.76 18.18
N PRO A 58 5.24 27.08 17.91
CA PRO A 58 4.55 27.53 16.71
C PRO A 58 5.22 27.11 15.40
N VAL A 59 6.55 26.94 15.41
CA VAL A 59 7.30 26.46 14.23
C VAL A 59 6.91 25.01 13.92
N ILE A 60 6.84 24.15 14.93
CA ILE A 60 6.44 22.75 14.76
C ILE A 60 5.02 22.66 14.19
N GLU A 61 4.10 23.46 14.73
CA GLU A 61 2.71 23.51 14.24
C GLU A 61 2.63 23.94 12.77
N THR A 62 3.40 24.98 12.40
CA THR A 62 3.40 25.54 11.04
C THR A 62 3.97 24.55 10.03
N PHE A 63 5.02 23.83 10.41
CA PHE A 63 5.77 22.94 9.50
C PHE A 63 5.48 21.45 9.69
N LYS A 64 4.33 21.06 10.22
CA LYS A 64 3.93 19.66 10.43
C LYS A 64 4.09 18.72 9.20
N LYS A 65 4.06 19.31 8.00
CA LYS A 65 4.22 18.56 6.74
C LYS A 65 5.68 18.38 6.32
N ALA A 66 6.59 19.14 6.91
CA ALA A 66 8.02 19.04 6.66
C ALA A 66 8.67 18.01 7.60
N ILE A 67 9.88 17.60 7.25
CA ILE A 67 10.74 16.82 8.13
C ILE A 67 11.39 17.78 9.15
N ILE A 68 10.91 17.78 10.39
CA ILE A 68 11.46 18.63 11.46
C ILE A 68 12.46 17.82 12.28
N ILE A 69 13.71 18.25 12.29
CA ILE A 69 14.76 17.70 13.16
C ILE A 69 15.17 18.75 14.18
N LEU A 70 15.05 18.41 15.45
CA LEU A 70 15.39 19.29 16.55
C LEU A 70 16.90 19.27 16.83
N MET A 71 17.53 20.43 16.98
CA MET A 71 18.91 20.57 17.46
C MET A 71 18.88 20.97 18.93
N VAL A 72 19.19 20.03 19.82
CA VAL A 72 18.99 20.21 21.27
C VAL A 72 20.32 20.28 22.01
N SER A 73 20.42 21.15 23.03
CA SER A 73 21.59 21.24 23.89
C SER A 73 21.54 20.26 25.06
N TYR A 74 20.34 19.80 25.44
CA TYR A 74 20.12 18.80 26.48
C TYR A 74 18.78 18.10 26.25
N ILE A 75 18.67 16.87 26.71
CA ILE A 75 17.45 16.06 26.58
C ILE A 75 16.56 16.29 27.80
N SER A 76 15.33 16.70 27.53
CA SER A 76 14.27 16.85 28.54
C SER A 76 12.90 16.61 27.93
N ASN A 77 11.87 16.60 28.76
CA ASN A 77 10.51 16.51 28.27
C ASN A 77 10.13 17.70 27.37
N ASP A 78 10.59 18.88 27.69
CA ASP A 78 10.25 20.11 26.96
C ASP A 78 11.07 20.31 25.70
N THR A 79 12.33 19.81 25.65
CA THR A 79 13.20 19.97 24.49
C THR A 79 13.10 18.83 23.49
N VAL A 80 12.58 17.65 23.91
CA VAL A 80 12.52 16.46 23.07
C VAL A 80 11.14 15.82 23.06
N SER A 81 10.62 15.33 24.21
CA SER A 81 9.43 14.47 24.21
C SER A 81 8.18 15.21 23.74
N LYS A 82 7.89 16.40 24.25
CA LYS A 82 6.75 17.22 23.82
C LYS A 82 6.85 17.63 22.34
N PRO A 83 8.00 18.16 21.86
CA PRO A 83 8.17 18.48 20.44
C PRO A 83 8.00 17.30 19.50
N LEU A 84 8.51 16.10 19.84
CA LEU A 84 8.29 14.89 19.05
C LEU A 84 6.81 14.52 19.00
N SER A 85 6.10 14.57 20.14
CA SER A 85 4.66 14.34 20.21
C SER A 85 3.85 15.38 19.42
N ALA A 86 4.37 16.62 19.30
CA ALA A 86 3.77 17.69 18.53
C ALA A 86 3.99 17.58 17.02
N GLY A 87 4.93 16.75 16.56
CA GLY A 87 5.13 16.50 15.12
C GLY A 87 6.56 16.57 14.60
N ALA A 88 7.53 16.94 15.44
CA ALA A 88 8.94 16.80 15.09
C ALA A 88 9.28 15.32 14.85
N LYS A 89 10.17 15.04 13.90
CA LYS A 89 10.47 13.66 13.48
C LYS A 89 11.61 13.03 14.28
N ASP A 90 12.59 13.85 14.65
CA ASP A 90 13.77 13.38 15.36
C ASP A 90 14.48 14.56 16.05
N TYR A 91 15.54 14.26 16.78
CA TYR A 91 16.43 15.23 17.37
C TYR A 91 17.88 14.84 17.21
N ILE A 92 18.77 15.81 17.34
CA ILE A 92 20.21 15.64 17.42
C ILE A 92 20.76 16.46 18.59
N LEU A 93 21.64 15.85 19.38
CA LEU A 93 22.22 16.49 20.57
C LEU A 93 23.47 17.26 20.18
N LYS A 94 23.54 18.53 20.57
CA LYS A 94 24.76 19.36 20.40
C LYS A 94 25.79 19.04 21.49
N PRO A 95 27.10 19.00 21.15
CA PRO A 95 27.66 19.15 19.81
C PRO A 95 27.52 17.87 18.99
N PHE A 96 27.32 17.98 17.67
CA PHE A 96 27.17 16.86 16.74
C PHE A 96 28.06 17.04 15.49
N MET A 97 28.25 15.94 14.77
CA MET A 97 28.87 15.97 13.45
C MET A 97 27.81 16.27 12.39
N ILE A 98 28.15 17.15 11.42
CA ILE A 98 27.19 17.53 10.37
C ILE A 98 26.79 16.30 9.52
N GLU A 99 27.70 15.36 9.33
CA GLU A 99 27.46 14.10 8.64
C GLU A 99 26.35 13.26 9.33
N GLU A 100 26.25 13.31 10.64
CA GLU A 100 25.18 12.64 11.37
C GLU A 100 23.83 13.30 11.10
N LEU A 101 23.80 14.63 11.07
CA LEU A 101 22.59 15.37 10.72
C LEU A 101 22.15 15.08 9.28
N ILE A 102 23.08 15.05 8.33
CA ILE A 102 22.80 14.69 6.92
C ILE A 102 22.21 13.29 6.83
N ARG A 103 22.81 12.30 7.49
CA ARG A 103 22.29 10.93 7.51
C ARG A 103 20.87 10.84 8.05
N LYS A 104 20.53 11.63 9.09
CA LYS A 104 19.15 11.69 9.60
C LYS A 104 18.19 12.30 8.56
N ILE A 105 18.59 13.37 7.89
CA ILE A 105 17.79 14.00 6.83
C ILE A 105 17.50 12.99 5.71
N ASP A 106 18.53 12.32 5.21
CA ASP A 106 18.40 11.34 4.14
C ASP A 106 17.48 10.18 4.54
N HIS A 107 17.64 9.65 5.75
CA HIS A 107 16.79 8.58 6.28
C HIS A 107 15.31 8.97 6.29
N TYR A 108 14.97 10.14 6.84
CA TYR A 108 13.58 10.60 6.88
C TYR A 108 13.04 10.94 5.49
N GLN A 109 13.89 11.43 4.58
CA GLN A 109 13.49 11.68 3.21
C GLN A 109 13.12 10.38 2.49
N ASP A 110 13.93 9.35 2.65
CA ASP A 110 13.66 8.04 2.03
C ASP A 110 12.44 7.37 2.65
N TYR A 111 12.27 7.48 3.96
CA TYR A 111 11.05 7.03 4.64
C TYR A 111 9.79 7.72 4.09
N GLU A 112 9.80 9.05 3.96
CA GLU A 112 8.65 9.80 3.42
C GLU A 112 8.37 9.45 1.94
N LYS A 113 9.39 9.19 1.12
CA LYS A 113 9.22 8.70 -0.25
C LYS A 113 8.56 7.32 -0.27
N LEU A 114 9.07 6.39 0.55
CA LEU A 114 8.50 5.04 0.65
C LEU A 114 7.07 5.08 1.15
N LYS A 115 6.79 5.89 2.18
CA LYS A 115 5.44 6.07 2.72
C LYS A 115 4.46 6.57 1.67
N LYS A 116 4.80 7.64 0.94
CA LYS A 116 3.94 8.17 -0.14
C LYS A 116 3.69 7.17 -1.26
N ARG A 117 4.71 6.37 -1.61
CA ARG A 117 4.56 5.29 -2.61
C ARG A 117 3.63 4.21 -2.10
N ASN A 118 3.78 3.78 -0.84
CA ASN A 118 2.91 2.78 -0.23
C ASN A 118 1.46 3.26 -0.17
N GLU A 119 1.21 4.49 0.29
CA GLU A 119 -0.12 5.10 0.30
C GLU A 119 -0.78 5.13 -1.09
N ALA A 120 0.01 5.37 -2.14
CA ALA A 120 -0.50 5.35 -3.52
C ALA A 120 -0.88 3.93 -3.96
N TYR A 121 -0.05 2.92 -3.62
CA TYR A 121 -0.36 1.51 -3.91
C TYR A 121 -1.57 1.02 -3.14
N GLU A 122 -1.69 1.35 -1.86
CA GLU A 122 -2.85 0.99 -1.03
C GLU A 122 -4.15 1.59 -1.59
N LYS A 123 -4.14 2.86 -1.98
CA LYS A 123 -5.30 3.51 -2.61
C LYS A 123 -5.67 2.85 -3.94
N TYR A 124 -4.67 2.50 -4.75
CA TYR A 124 -4.91 1.82 -6.02
C TYR A 124 -5.48 0.42 -5.82
N LEU A 125 -4.93 -0.37 -4.89
CA LEU A 125 -5.42 -1.70 -4.56
C LEU A 125 -6.85 -1.65 -3.99
N ALA A 126 -7.13 -0.73 -3.06
CA ALA A 126 -8.47 -0.53 -2.52
C ALA A 126 -9.50 -0.19 -3.63
N HIS A 127 -9.13 0.70 -4.56
CA HIS A 127 -9.97 0.98 -5.73
C HIS A 127 -10.14 -0.25 -6.62
N SER A 128 -9.06 -0.99 -6.89
CA SER A 128 -9.10 -2.18 -7.73
C SER A 128 -9.97 -3.28 -7.15
N PHE A 129 -9.98 -3.42 -5.82
CA PHE A 129 -10.76 -4.45 -5.13
C PHE A 129 -12.18 -4.01 -4.76
N SER A 130 -12.53 -2.72 -4.85
CA SER A 130 -13.85 -2.21 -4.49
C SER A 130 -15.03 -2.90 -5.18
N THR A 131 -14.80 -3.50 -6.35
CA THR A 131 -15.81 -4.23 -7.14
C THR A 131 -15.96 -5.70 -6.76
N VAL A 132 -15.06 -6.22 -5.91
CA VAL A 132 -15.02 -7.64 -5.53
C VAL A 132 -14.96 -7.83 -4.01
N ALA A 133 -14.98 -6.72 -3.25
CA ALA A 133 -15.00 -6.77 -1.80
C ALA A 133 -16.27 -7.50 -1.33
N SER A 134 -16.07 -8.64 -0.70
CA SER A 134 -17.09 -9.37 0.03
C SER A 134 -16.83 -9.16 1.51
N GLU A 135 -17.90 -9.09 2.33
CA GLU A 135 -17.75 -8.98 3.77
C GLU A 135 -17.27 -10.33 4.34
N PHE A 136 -15.96 -10.47 4.48
CA PHE A 136 -15.37 -11.61 5.18
C PHE A 136 -15.18 -11.28 6.65
N ASP A 137 -15.51 -12.24 7.52
CA ASP A 137 -15.13 -12.17 8.93
C ASP A 137 -13.67 -12.58 9.12
N HIS A 138 -12.77 -11.61 8.95
CA HIS A 138 -11.33 -11.81 9.07
C HIS A 138 -10.85 -12.08 10.50
N ASP A 139 -11.69 -11.87 11.51
CA ASP A 139 -11.28 -12.03 12.91
C ASP A 139 -11.24 -13.50 13.33
N ASN A 140 -12.11 -14.32 12.74
CA ASN A 140 -12.23 -15.74 13.03
C ASN A 140 -11.55 -16.66 12.00
N ILE A 141 -10.58 -16.12 11.24
CA ILE A 141 -9.82 -16.90 10.25
C ILE A 141 -8.54 -17.42 10.88
N GLU A 142 -8.42 -18.74 10.89
CA GLU A 142 -7.19 -19.46 11.25
C GLU A 142 -6.34 -19.70 10.01
N LEU A 143 -5.04 -19.40 10.11
CA LEU A 143 -4.06 -19.63 9.06
C LEU A 143 -3.20 -20.85 9.40
N PRO A 144 -2.75 -21.64 8.40
CA PRO A 144 -2.91 -21.46 6.96
C PRO A 144 -4.34 -21.71 6.46
N ILE A 145 -4.79 -20.90 5.49
CA ILE A 145 -6.07 -21.06 4.79
C ILE A 145 -5.87 -21.18 3.28
N PHE A 146 -6.71 -21.98 2.64
CA PHE A 146 -6.71 -22.12 1.19
C PHE A 146 -7.92 -21.42 0.59
N ILE A 147 -7.72 -20.74 -0.53
CA ILE A 147 -8.77 -20.05 -1.27
C ILE A 147 -8.89 -20.66 -2.66
N SER A 148 -10.07 -21.18 -2.96
CA SER A 148 -10.44 -21.63 -4.30
C SER A 148 -11.32 -20.58 -4.95
N SER A 149 -10.87 -19.96 -6.05
CA SER A 149 -11.64 -18.99 -6.80
C SER A 149 -11.23 -18.98 -8.26
N SER A 150 -12.20 -19.07 -9.16
CA SER A 150 -11.98 -18.98 -10.62
C SER A 150 -11.42 -17.61 -11.05
N PHE A 151 -11.55 -16.59 -10.20
CA PHE A 151 -11.02 -15.26 -10.43
C PHE A 151 -10.02 -14.88 -9.35
N GLN A 152 -8.76 -14.84 -9.71
CA GLN A 152 -7.63 -14.49 -8.84
C GLN A 152 -7.89 -13.22 -8.01
N LYS A 153 -8.55 -12.22 -8.61
CA LYS A 153 -8.85 -10.93 -7.99
C LYS A 153 -9.62 -11.04 -6.66
N TYR A 154 -10.45 -12.06 -6.47
CA TYR A 154 -11.16 -12.29 -5.19
C TYR A 154 -10.22 -12.79 -4.10
N ALA A 155 -9.30 -13.69 -4.46
CA ALA A 155 -8.27 -14.16 -3.53
C ALA A 155 -7.28 -13.03 -3.18
N ASP A 156 -6.93 -12.21 -4.17
CA ASP A 156 -6.09 -11.02 -3.96
C ASP A 156 -6.76 -10.06 -2.96
N ALA A 157 -8.03 -9.70 -3.20
CA ALA A 157 -8.78 -8.81 -2.32
C ALA A 157 -8.83 -9.34 -0.88
N PHE A 158 -9.13 -10.63 -0.71
CA PHE A 158 -9.16 -11.28 0.59
C PHE A 158 -7.80 -11.21 1.31
N ALA A 159 -6.71 -11.55 0.63
CA ALA A 159 -5.38 -11.61 1.22
C ALA A 159 -4.89 -10.23 1.67
N PHE A 160 -5.04 -9.21 0.81
CA PHE A 160 -4.64 -7.84 1.14
C PHE A 160 -5.53 -7.23 2.24
N GLU A 161 -6.83 -7.48 2.21
CA GLU A 161 -7.74 -7.01 3.26
C GLU A 161 -7.44 -7.66 4.61
N HIS A 162 -7.15 -8.98 4.62
CA HIS A 162 -6.77 -9.70 5.83
C HIS A 162 -5.48 -9.15 6.44
N ALA A 163 -4.44 -8.94 5.61
CA ALA A 163 -3.18 -8.36 6.06
C ALA A 163 -3.35 -6.95 6.65
N ASN A 164 -4.16 -6.10 6.00
CA ASN A 164 -4.46 -4.76 6.48
C ASN A 164 -5.21 -4.78 7.82
N LYS A 165 -6.26 -5.61 7.96
CA LYS A 165 -7.02 -5.74 9.22
C LYS A 165 -6.16 -6.26 10.38
N LYS A 166 -5.23 -7.18 10.11
CA LYS A 166 -4.29 -7.69 11.12
C LYS A 166 -3.08 -6.78 11.35
N ASN A 167 -2.93 -5.72 10.55
CA ASN A 167 -1.78 -4.81 10.58
C ASN A 167 -0.44 -5.55 10.46
N LEU A 168 -0.38 -6.53 9.56
CA LEU A 168 0.80 -7.35 9.30
C LEU A 168 1.38 -7.06 7.91
N PRO A 169 2.71 -7.12 7.75
CA PRO A 169 3.32 -7.10 6.42
C PRO A 169 2.85 -8.29 5.60
N ILE A 170 2.67 -8.08 4.29
CA ILE A 170 2.32 -9.13 3.35
C ILE A 170 3.49 -9.42 2.41
N HIS A 171 3.81 -10.69 2.21
CA HIS A 171 4.76 -11.18 1.22
C HIS A 171 4.03 -11.98 0.16
N PHE A 172 4.32 -11.66 -1.09
CA PHE A 172 3.71 -12.31 -2.25
C PHE A 172 4.66 -13.34 -2.85
N VAL A 173 4.16 -14.57 -3.05
CA VAL A 173 4.92 -15.67 -3.65
C VAL A 173 4.07 -16.35 -4.71
N THR A 174 4.64 -16.60 -5.91
CA THR A 174 4.00 -17.43 -6.92
C THR A 174 4.68 -18.80 -7.00
N LEU A 175 3.89 -19.86 -6.99
CA LEU A 175 4.42 -21.24 -7.04
C LEU A 175 4.93 -21.66 -8.44
N THR A 176 4.74 -20.80 -9.44
CA THR A 176 5.39 -20.95 -10.74
C THR A 176 6.89 -20.61 -10.70
N SER A 177 7.33 -19.91 -9.66
CA SER A 177 8.75 -19.59 -9.47
C SER A 177 9.54 -20.82 -8.99
N PRO A 178 10.68 -21.13 -9.60
CA PRO A 178 11.53 -22.25 -9.15
C PRO A 178 12.13 -22.03 -7.75
N LYS A 179 12.12 -20.79 -7.25
CA LYS A 179 12.62 -20.42 -5.92
C LYS A 179 11.53 -20.34 -4.86
N ALA A 180 10.25 -20.55 -5.22
CA ALA A 180 9.10 -20.37 -4.32
C ALA A 180 9.27 -21.11 -2.98
N MET A 181 9.69 -22.37 -3.02
CA MET A 181 9.84 -23.21 -1.82
C MET A 181 10.94 -22.70 -0.86
N SER A 182 12.04 -22.20 -1.39
CA SER A 182 13.12 -21.61 -0.58
C SER A 182 12.76 -20.23 -0.07
N GLU A 183 12.00 -19.46 -0.85
CA GLU A 183 11.49 -18.15 -0.46
C GLU A 183 10.50 -18.28 0.71
N ILE A 184 9.51 -19.17 0.61
CA ILE A 184 8.56 -19.44 1.70
C ILE A 184 9.29 -19.84 2.99
N GLU A 185 10.31 -20.68 2.90
CA GLU A 185 11.07 -21.12 4.05
C GLU A 185 11.81 -19.97 4.75
N ALA A 186 12.40 -19.07 3.99
CA ALA A 186 13.17 -17.93 4.48
C ALA A 186 12.32 -16.81 5.11
N LEU A 187 11.01 -16.74 4.83
CA LEU A 187 10.14 -15.69 5.34
C LEU A 187 9.89 -15.82 6.85
N PRO A 188 9.80 -14.70 7.60
CA PRO A 188 9.52 -14.70 9.02
C PRO A 188 8.08 -15.14 9.33
N GLN A 189 7.82 -15.48 10.61
CA GLN A 189 6.47 -15.90 11.05
C GLN A 189 5.50 -14.74 11.29
N ASN A 190 6.02 -13.53 11.49
CA ASN A 190 5.22 -12.33 11.80
C ASN A 190 4.78 -11.54 10.55
N CYS A 191 4.52 -12.23 9.46
CA CYS A 191 3.98 -11.66 8.22
C CYS A 191 2.95 -12.60 7.62
N ILE A 192 2.05 -12.04 6.81
CA ILE A 192 1.16 -12.84 5.95
C ILE A 192 1.94 -13.25 4.70
N ILE A 193 1.90 -14.53 4.37
CA ILE A 193 2.48 -15.04 3.12
C ILE A 193 1.32 -15.34 2.17
N TYR A 194 1.16 -14.50 1.16
CA TYR A 194 0.16 -14.71 0.11
C TYR A 194 0.77 -15.51 -1.04
N ILE A 195 0.29 -16.72 -1.24
CA ILE A 195 0.82 -17.70 -2.18
C ILE A 195 -0.22 -17.98 -3.26
N ILE A 196 0.15 -17.80 -4.52
CA ILE A 196 -0.75 -18.08 -5.66
C ILE A 196 -0.26 -19.28 -6.48
N ASP A 197 -1.11 -19.71 -7.40
CA ASP A 197 -0.84 -20.79 -8.38
C ASP A 197 -0.68 -22.19 -7.75
N PHE A 198 -1.40 -22.47 -6.67
CA PHE A 198 -1.35 -23.78 -5.99
C PHE A 198 -1.67 -24.95 -6.93
N GLN A 199 -2.51 -24.75 -7.96
CA GLN A 199 -2.83 -25.74 -8.97
C GLN A 199 -1.60 -26.24 -9.75
N THR A 200 -0.50 -25.46 -9.76
CA THR A 200 0.72 -25.83 -10.51
C THR A 200 1.61 -26.83 -9.76
N ILE A 201 1.39 -27.01 -8.45
CA ILE A 201 2.18 -27.95 -7.64
C ILE A 201 1.81 -29.40 -7.98
N LYS A 202 2.83 -30.17 -8.30
CA LYS A 202 2.66 -31.63 -8.52
C LYS A 202 2.23 -32.31 -7.21
N LYS A 203 1.43 -33.37 -7.32
CA LYS A 203 0.96 -34.12 -6.14
C LYS A 203 2.11 -34.65 -5.27
N SER A 204 3.24 -35.03 -5.88
CA SER A 204 4.46 -35.46 -5.17
C SER A 204 5.04 -34.39 -4.25
N ASP A 205 4.91 -33.11 -4.61
CA ASP A 205 5.59 -32.00 -3.94
C ASP A 205 4.69 -31.32 -2.90
N ARG A 206 3.38 -31.65 -2.90
CA ARG A 206 2.39 -31.09 -1.97
C ARG A 206 2.76 -31.33 -0.50
N LYS A 207 3.25 -32.55 -0.16
CA LYS A 207 3.63 -32.86 1.21
C LYS A 207 4.73 -31.92 1.73
N ALA A 208 5.79 -31.74 0.95
CA ALA A 208 6.89 -30.84 1.31
C ALA A 208 6.43 -29.36 1.39
N PHE A 209 5.48 -28.96 0.55
CA PHE A 209 4.85 -27.64 0.61
C PHE A 209 4.07 -27.46 1.92
N PHE A 210 3.23 -28.41 2.30
CA PHE A 210 2.44 -28.35 3.53
C PHE A 210 3.31 -28.28 4.78
N GLU A 211 4.40 -29.06 4.83
CA GLU A 211 5.38 -28.99 5.92
C GLU A 211 5.99 -27.59 6.08
N LYS A 212 6.25 -26.89 4.95
CA LYS A 212 6.84 -25.55 4.97
C LYS A 212 5.86 -24.45 5.43
N ILE A 213 4.58 -24.58 5.13
CA ILE A 213 3.57 -23.59 5.52
C ILE A 213 2.91 -23.86 6.88
N ALA A 214 3.07 -25.05 7.45
CA ALA A 214 2.35 -25.48 8.67
C ALA A 214 2.50 -24.52 9.86
N SER A 215 3.66 -23.85 9.98
CA SER A 215 3.93 -22.88 11.05
C SER A 215 3.87 -21.42 10.59
N LYS A 216 3.40 -21.15 9.37
CA LYS A 216 3.39 -19.83 8.75
C LYS A 216 1.96 -19.27 8.68
N GLN A 217 1.84 -17.97 8.67
CA GLN A 217 0.57 -17.30 8.42
C GLN A 217 0.33 -17.23 6.90
N ALA A 218 -0.04 -18.37 6.29
CA ALA A 218 -0.15 -18.49 4.84
C ALA A 218 -1.60 -18.40 4.36
N ILE A 219 -1.82 -17.65 3.29
CA ILE A 219 -3.04 -17.61 2.49
C ILE A 219 -2.67 -18.15 1.11
N VAL A 220 -3.22 -19.31 0.75
CA VAL A 220 -2.86 -20.02 -0.47
C VAL A 220 -4.03 -20.00 -1.45
N ALA A 221 -3.81 -19.44 -2.64
CA ALA A 221 -4.85 -19.31 -3.66
C ALA A 221 -4.64 -20.28 -4.82
N SER A 222 -5.76 -20.80 -5.34
CA SER A 222 -5.84 -21.66 -6.52
C SER A 222 -6.97 -21.20 -7.43
N SER A 223 -6.72 -21.20 -8.75
CA SER A 223 -7.78 -21.03 -9.75
C SER A 223 -8.66 -22.29 -9.89
N ASP A 224 -8.11 -23.43 -9.55
CA ASP A 224 -8.79 -24.73 -9.63
C ASP A 224 -9.40 -25.09 -8.28
N LYS A 225 -10.41 -25.96 -8.32
CA LYS A 225 -10.99 -26.54 -7.12
C LYS A 225 -9.94 -27.29 -6.32
N ILE A 226 -9.88 -27.02 -5.01
CA ILE A 226 -8.93 -27.65 -4.10
C ILE A 226 -9.64 -28.82 -3.41
N GLU A 227 -9.12 -30.02 -3.61
CA GLU A 227 -9.63 -31.25 -3.02
C GLU A 227 -8.49 -32.00 -2.30
N ASP A 228 -8.85 -32.88 -1.37
CA ASP A 228 -7.92 -33.77 -0.66
C ASP A 228 -6.81 -33.04 0.15
N ILE A 229 -7.18 -31.98 0.88
CA ILE A 229 -6.26 -31.30 1.82
C ILE A 229 -6.87 -31.25 3.24
N GLU A 230 -6.01 -31.27 4.25
CA GLU A 230 -6.40 -31.19 5.67
C GLU A 230 -6.69 -29.75 6.15
N TYR A 231 -6.38 -28.76 5.34
CA TYR A 231 -6.58 -27.34 5.67
C TYR A 231 -7.97 -26.85 5.30
N LYS A 232 -8.41 -25.79 6.00
CA LYS A 232 -9.66 -25.11 5.67
C LYS A 232 -9.60 -24.49 4.27
N VAL A 233 -10.58 -24.81 3.44
CA VAL A 233 -10.74 -24.22 2.10
C VAL A 233 -11.90 -23.24 2.11
N LEU A 234 -11.65 -22.03 1.68
CA LEU A 234 -12.66 -21.01 1.43
C LEU A 234 -12.94 -20.95 -0.08
N GLU A 235 -14.13 -21.34 -0.48
CA GLU A 235 -14.58 -21.16 -1.87
C GLU A 235 -15.17 -19.76 -2.03
N ILE A 236 -14.55 -18.94 -2.86
CA ILE A 236 -15.06 -17.61 -3.20
C ILE A 236 -15.65 -17.66 -4.61
N LYS A 237 -16.97 -17.62 -4.66
CA LYS A 237 -17.72 -17.58 -5.92
C LYS A 237 -18.02 -16.13 -6.30
N SER A 238 -17.91 -15.79 -7.58
CA SER A 238 -18.38 -14.50 -8.04
C SER A 238 -19.92 -14.46 -7.99
N GLU A 239 -20.49 -13.34 -7.60
CA GLU A 239 -21.95 -13.17 -7.66
C GLU A 239 -22.50 -13.25 -9.10
N ASN A 240 -21.62 -13.19 -10.09
CA ASN A 240 -21.93 -13.30 -11.51
C ASN A 240 -21.79 -14.76 -12.01
N ASN A 241 -22.75 -15.59 -11.69
CA ASN A 241 -22.80 -17.04 -11.94
C ASN A 241 -22.55 -17.53 -13.39
N VAL A 242 -22.40 -16.64 -14.37
CA VAL A 242 -22.24 -17.02 -15.79
C VAL A 242 -20.82 -17.45 -16.13
N PHE A 243 -19.81 -17.00 -15.36
CA PHE A 243 -18.40 -17.34 -15.61
C PHE A 243 -17.80 -18.31 -14.59
N ASP A 244 -18.58 -18.69 -13.56
CA ASP A 244 -18.08 -19.46 -12.40
C ASP A 244 -18.13 -20.99 -12.60
N GLN A 245 -18.70 -21.48 -13.70
CA GLN A 245 -18.93 -22.93 -13.86
C GLN A 245 -17.74 -23.70 -14.45
N GLY A 246 -16.62 -23.02 -14.77
CA GLY A 246 -15.44 -23.68 -15.35
C GLY A 246 -15.65 -24.24 -16.75
N ASP A 247 -16.88 -24.22 -17.24
CA ASP A 247 -17.26 -24.73 -18.57
C ASP A 247 -17.18 -23.60 -19.60
N ILE A 248 -16.71 -23.93 -20.79
CA ILE A 248 -16.75 -23.03 -21.94
C ILE A 248 -18.21 -22.95 -22.39
N LEU A 249 -18.83 -21.79 -22.15
CA LEU A 249 -20.18 -21.51 -22.59
C LEU A 249 -20.21 -21.20 -24.10
N PRO A 250 -21.34 -21.42 -24.79
CA PRO A 250 -21.54 -20.90 -26.12
C PRO A 250 -21.35 -19.39 -26.18
N ILE A 251 -20.75 -18.85 -27.24
CA ILE A 251 -20.49 -17.41 -27.41
C ILE A 251 -21.78 -16.58 -27.21
N GLU A 252 -22.93 -17.12 -27.57
CA GLU A 252 -24.22 -16.45 -27.38
C GLU A 252 -24.56 -16.19 -25.93
N ASP A 253 -24.18 -17.08 -25.01
CA ASP A 253 -24.45 -16.92 -23.58
C ASP A 253 -23.55 -15.83 -22.96
N TYR A 254 -22.29 -15.74 -23.40
CA TYR A 254 -21.43 -14.60 -23.04
C TYR A 254 -22.02 -13.27 -23.51
N VAL A 255 -22.49 -13.21 -24.75
CA VAL A 255 -23.10 -11.99 -25.29
C VAL A 255 -24.39 -11.64 -24.55
N LYS A 256 -25.22 -12.62 -24.25
CA LYS A 256 -26.46 -12.46 -23.48
C LYS A 256 -26.17 -11.89 -22.10
N PHE A 257 -25.19 -12.43 -21.40
CA PHE A 257 -24.75 -11.96 -20.10
C PHE A 257 -24.27 -10.50 -20.14
N ILE A 258 -23.40 -10.16 -21.09
CA ILE A 258 -22.89 -8.79 -21.23
C ILE A 258 -24.04 -7.81 -21.51
N VAL A 259 -24.98 -8.18 -22.37
CA VAL A 259 -26.12 -7.32 -22.70
C VAL A 259 -27.01 -7.12 -21.47
N LEU A 260 -27.33 -8.17 -20.72
CA LEU A 260 -28.16 -8.09 -19.50
C LEU A 260 -27.56 -7.16 -18.44
N ASN A 261 -26.27 -7.35 -18.14
CA ASN A 261 -25.62 -6.65 -17.02
C ASN A 261 -25.17 -5.22 -17.34
N TYR A 262 -24.91 -4.92 -18.63
CA TYR A 262 -24.31 -3.66 -19.02
C TYR A 262 -25.22 -2.74 -19.84
N GLN A 263 -26.41 -3.17 -20.24
CA GLN A 263 -27.35 -2.35 -21.02
C GLN A 263 -27.83 -1.06 -20.32
N ASN A 264 -27.84 -1.06 -18.98
CA ASN A 264 -28.20 0.13 -18.21
C ASN A 264 -27.00 1.03 -17.91
N LYS A 265 -25.78 0.49 -18.04
CA LYS A 265 -24.53 1.19 -17.74
C LYS A 265 -23.95 1.90 -18.98
N PHE A 266 -24.17 1.33 -20.16
CA PHE A 266 -23.64 1.87 -21.42
C PHE A 266 -24.77 2.13 -22.44
N PRO A 267 -24.71 3.26 -23.18
CA PRO A 267 -25.57 3.49 -24.34
C PRO A 267 -25.33 2.40 -25.41
N ASP A 268 -26.34 2.12 -26.25
CA ASP A 268 -26.28 1.10 -27.30
C ASP A 268 -25.12 1.30 -28.29
N THR A 269 -24.78 2.57 -28.56
CA THR A 269 -23.64 2.95 -29.40
C THR A 269 -22.30 2.52 -28.80
N GLU A 270 -22.17 2.61 -27.49
CA GLU A 270 -20.95 2.24 -26.78
C GLU A 270 -20.90 0.74 -26.52
N LEU A 271 -22.01 0.15 -26.08
CA LEU A 271 -22.10 -1.29 -25.82
C LEU A 271 -21.84 -2.13 -27.08
N SER A 272 -22.39 -1.69 -28.23
CA SER A 272 -22.14 -2.37 -29.50
C SER A 272 -20.68 -2.30 -29.94
N LYS A 273 -20.02 -1.13 -29.75
CA LYS A 273 -18.58 -0.98 -30.01
C LYS A 273 -17.73 -1.87 -29.11
N LYS A 274 -18.05 -1.91 -27.81
CA LYS A 274 -17.34 -2.77 -26.85
C LYS A 274 -17.50 -4.27 -27.16
N LEU A 275 -18.64 -4.68 -27.69
CA LEU A 275 -18.89 -6.04 -28.14
C LEU A 275 -18.35 -6.34 -29.54
N GLY A 276 -17.80 -5.38 -30.27
CA GLY A 276 -17.31 -5.54 -31.64
C GLY A 276 -18.42 -5.84 -32.67
N ILE A 277 -19.68 -5.46 -32.40
CA ILE A 277 -20.84 -5.72 -33.26
C ILE A 277 -21.54 -4.41 -33.68
N SER A 278 -22.37 -4.48 -34.74
CA SER A 278 -23.18 -3.33 -35.12
C SER A 278 -24.33 -3.09 -34.14
N ARG A 279 -24.83 -1.83 -34.07
CA ARG A 279 -26.03 -1.50 -33.27
C ARG A 279 -27.25 -2.33 -33.68
N LYS A 280 -27.38 -2.63 -34.97
CA LYS A 280 -28.45 -3.47 -35.51
C LYS A 280 -28.33 -4.89 -34.95
N SER A 281 -27.13 -5.47 -34.98
CA SER A 281 -26.85 -6.80 -34.43
C SER A 281 -27.09 -6.84 -32.90
N LEU A 282 -26.75 -5.79 -32.15
CA LEU A 282 -27.06 -5.69 -30.73
C LEU A 282 -28.58 -5.70 -30.48
N TRP A 283 -29.34 -4.97 -31.30
CA TRP A 283 -30.80 -4.95 -31.20
C TRP A 283 -31.43 -6.32 -31.54
N GLU A 284 -30.95 -7.00 -32.60
CA GLU A 284 -31.39 -8.33 -32.99
C GLU A 284 -31.12 -9.36 -31.88
N LYS A 285 -29.93 -9.31 -31.26
CA LYS A 285 -29.57 -10.15 -30.11
C LYS A 285 -30.46 -9.90 -28.90
N ARG A 286 -30.78 -8.64 -28.56
CA ARG A 286 -31.73 -8.34 -27.50
C ARG A 286 -33.10 -8.95 -27.78
N LYS A 287 -33.60 -8.81 -28.99
CA LYS A 287 -34.87 -9.43 -29.41
C LYS A 287 -34.85 -10.94 -29.29
N LYS A 288 -33.74 -11.57 -29.71
CA LYS A 288 -33.51 -13.02 -29.60
C LYS A 288 -33.51 -13.50 -28.14
N TYR A 289 -32.99 -12.69 -27.24
CA TYR A 289 -32.82 -13.04 -25.81
C TYR A 289 -33.96 -12.53 -24.93
N ASP A 290 -35.01 -11.96 -25.47
CA ASP A 290 -36.14 -11.34 -24.74
C ASP A 290 -35.74 -10.27 -23.71
N ILE A 291 -34.66 -9.53 -24.01
CA ILE A 291 -34.12 -8.49 -23.14
C ILE A 291 -34.81 -7.17 -23.42
N ILE A 292 -35.74 -6.77 -22.54
CA ILE A 292 -36.44 -5.48 -22.64
C ILE A 292 -35.55 -4.40 -21.99
N LYS A 293 -35.23 -3.36 -22.77
CA LYS A 293 -34.54 -2.19 -22.22
C LYS A 293 -35.53 -1.39 -21.37
N LYS A 294 -35.35 -1.37 -20.04
CA LYS A 294 -36.06 -0.41 -19.19
C LYS A 294 -35.64 1.01 -19.57
N LYS A 295 -36.62 1.85 -19.92
CA LYS A 295 -36.42 3.27 -20.23
C LYS A 295 -35.89 4.04 -19.03
#